data_e502c0ff416c290b67100300ad2e34b3
#
_entry.id   e502c0ff416c290b67100300ad2e34b3
#
_cell.length_a   1.000
_cell.length_b   1.000
_cell.length_c   1.000
_cell.angle_alpha   90.00
_cell.angle_beta   90.00
_cell.angle_gamma   90.00
#
_symmetry.space_group_name_H-M   'P 1'
#
loop_
_entity.id
_entity.type
_entity.pdbx_description
1 polymer ?
#
loop_
_entity_poly.entity_id
_entity_poly.type
_entity_poly.pdbx_seq_one_letter_code
_entity_poly.pdbx_strand_id
1 'polypeptide(L)'
;DQRDTLKVSQQDDRTVWDPKSFFRDSEGRFLDYKIPAIDWTIWFYLTLFGYYFAFFAAQKNDRGRAESLVMAQAWAVSSWIAYPIFAVLPAHINMRWQLGEMEGIYGFVYEAFHSLDEPFNAWPCLHIAQSFIIAVALSRWWRQRKWNWAVCLLWPAWLGLCISVMTTKQHFIWDSITGTLLGVGVWLGVMRPGFRHLDSVDDDDLPLAKLG
;
A
#
# COMPACT_ATOMS: atom_id res chain seq x y z
N ASP A 1 -10.90 1.10 -33.26
CA ASP A 1 -10.87 2.16 -32.24
C ASP A 1 -10.63 1.48 -30.90
N GLN A 2 -9.57 1.88 -30.15
CA GLN A 2 -9.22 1.25 -28.86
C GLN A 2 -10.36 1.33 -27.84
N ARG A 3 -11.27 2.30 -27.97
CA ARG A 3 -12.47 2.41 -27.12
C ARG A 3 -13.44 1.26 -27.33
N ASP A 4 -13.52 0.69 -28.50
CA ASP A 4 -14.43 -0.41 -28.80
C ASP A 4 -13.82 -1.76 -28.42
N THR A 5 -12.50 -1.92 -28.52
CA THR A 5 -11.79 -3.10 -28.01
C THR A 5 -11.80 -3.16 -26.49
N LEU A 6 -11.73 -2.02 -25.79
CA LEU A 6 -11.88 -1.96 -24.33
C LEU A 6 -13.30 -2.29 -23.86
N LYS A 7 -14.33 -1.95 -24.65
CA LYS A 7 -15.72 -2.36 -24.33
C LYS A 7 -15.93 -3.87 -24.45
N VAL A 8 -15.22 -4.53 -25.37
CA VAL A 8 -15.29 -5.99 -25.54
C VAL A 8 -14.55 -6.73 -24.42
N SER A 9 -13.44 -6.17 -23.90
CA SER A 9 -12.76 -6.76 -22.74
C SER A 9 -13.50 -6.57 -21.40
N GLN A 10 -14.45 -5.62 -21.34
CA GLN A 10 -15.32 -5.41 -20.17
C GLN A 10 -16.37 -6.51 -20.00
N GLN A 11 -16.53 -7.40 -20.96
CA GLN A 11 -17.52 -8.47 -20.97
C GLN A 11 -16.91 -9.84 -20.61
N ASP A 12 -15.70 -9.86 -20.02
CA ASP A 12 -15.19 -11.08 -19.41
C ASP A 12 -15.90 -11.32 -18.08
N ASP A 13 -16.91 -12.16 -18.13
CA ASP A 13 -17.91 -12.53 -17.12
C ASP A 13 -17.32 -13.20 -15.86
N ARG A 14 -16.01 -13.06 -15.64
CA ARG A 14 -15.26 -13.70 -14.55
C ARG A 14 -14.99 -12.80 -13.35
N THR A 15 -15.47 -11.57 -13.32
CA THR A 15 -15.39 -10.73 -12.13
C THR A 15 -16.53 -11.07 -11.20
N VAL A 16 -16.32 -12.00 -10.32
CA VAL A 16 -17.27 -12.45 -9.30
C VAL A 16 -17.69 -11.29 -8.37
N TRP A 17 -16.90 -10.22 -8.30
CA TRP A 17 -17.17 -9.07 -7.45
C TRP A 17 -16.58 -7.78 -7.98
N ASP A 18 -17.40 -6.74 -8.09
CA ASP A 18 -16.97 -5.39 -8.53
C ASP A 18 -17.08 -4.39 -7.36
N PRO A 19 -15.93 -4.02 -6.73
CA PRO A 19 -15.90 -3.08 -5.62
C PRO A 19 -16.41 -1.68 -5.95
N LYS A 20 -16.51 -1.32 -7.24
CA LYS A 20 -17.11 -0.05 -7.70
C LYS A 20 -18.58 0.09 -7.31
N SER A 21 -19.28 -1.03 -7.11
CA SER A 21 -20.73 -1.01 -6.83
C SER A 21 -21.11 -0.33 -5.52
N PHE A 22 -20.14 -0.10 -4.60
CA PHE A 22 -20.43 0.47 -3.28
C PHE A 22 -20.53 1.99 -3.24
N PHE A 23 -19.79 2.68 -4.09
CA PHE A 23 -19.70 4.14 -4.05
C PHE A 23 -20.33 4.77 -5.28
N ARG A 24 -21.58 5.17 -5.14
CA ARG A 24 -22.33 5.86 -6.20
C ARG A 24 -22.77 7.24 -5.71
N ASP A 25 -22.89 8.18 -6.66
CA ASP A 25 -23.49 9.47 -6.40
C ASP A 25 -25.04 9.39 -6.44
N SER A 26 -25.69 10.53 -6.21
CA SER A 26 -27.15 10.67 -6.30
C SER A 26 -27.74 10.33 -7.68
N GLU A 27 -26.91 10.30 -8.73
CA GLU A 27 -27.30 9.96 -10.11
C GLU A 27 -26.94 8.51 -10.46
N GLY A 28 -26.47 7.71 -9.47
CA GLY A 28 -26.09 6.31 -9.67
C GLY A 28 -24.74 6.09 -10.36
N ARG A 29 -23.94 7.16 -10.59
CA ARG A 29 -22.61 7.06 -11.21
C ARG A 29 -21.57 6.69 -10.19
N PHE A 30 -20.60 5.88 -10.57
CA PHE A 30 -19.48 5.49 -9.68
C PHE A 30 -18.60 6.68 -9.33
N LEU A 31 -18.35 6.88 -8.03
CA LEU A 31 -17.49 7.96 -7.54
C LEU A 31 -16.03 7.81 -8.01
N ASP A 32 -15.56 6.58 -8.17
CA ASP A 32 -14.21 6.28 -8.65
C ASP A 32 -13.89 6.95 -10.00
N TYR A 33 -14.89 7.01 -10.90
CA TYR A 33 -14.72 7.66 -12.20
C TYR A 33 -14.70 9.19 -12.12
N LYS A 34 -15.15 9.78 -11.01
CA LYS A 34 -15.12 11.24 -10.78
C LYS A 34 -13.78 11.72 -10.21
N ILE A 35 -12.99 10.82 -9.63
CA ILE A 35 -11.65 11.17 -9.19
C ILE A 35 -10.85 11.57 -10.44
N PRO A 36 -10.25 12.76 -10.49
CA PRO A 36 -9.46 13.17 -11.65
C PRO A 36 -8.21 12.29 -11.79
N ALA A 37 -7.82 11.99 -13.03
CA ALA A 37 -6.50 11.47 -13.33
C ALA A 37 -5.49 12.61 -13.19
N ILE A 38 -4.44 12.43 -12.40
CA ILE A 38 -3.43 13.46 -12.12
C ILE A 38 -2.04 12.83 -12.25
N ASP A 39 -1.41 13.05 -13.39
CA ASP A 39 -0.21 12.33 -13.81
C ASP A 39 0.97 12.50 -12.86
N TRP A 40 1.22 13.73 -12.39
CA TRP A 40 2.37 14.02 -11.53
C TRP A 40 2.28 13.33 -10.15
N THR A 41 1.11 12.85 -9.74
CA THR A 41 0.95 12.14 -8.47
C THR A 41 1.63 10.77 -8.47
N ILE A 42 2.05 10.26 -9.64
CA ILE A 42 2.86 9.05 -9.76
C ILE A 42 4.15 9.15 -8.91
N TRP A 43 4.70 10.35 -8.72
CA TRP A 43 5.88 10.52 -7.87
C TRP A 43 5.62 10.19 -6.40
N PHE A 44 4.42 10.47 -5.89
CA PHE A 44 4.02 10.01 -4.56
C PHE A 44 3.85 8.50 -4.54
N TYR A 45 3.26 7.92 -5.58
CA TYR A 45 3.13 6.48 -5.69
C TYR A 45 4.50 5.79 -5.68
N LEU A 46 5.46 6.31 -6.41
CA LEU A 46 6.83 5.77 -6.47
C LEU A 46 7.57 5.84 -5.13
N THR A 47 7.13 6.66 -4.17
CA THR A 47 7.68 6.62 -2.80
C THR A 47 7.48 5.27 -2.13
N LEU A 48 6.52 4.45 -2.60
CA LEU A 48 6.30 3.08 -2.15
C LEU A 48 7.60 2.26 -2.17
N PHE A 49 8.38 2.39 -3.24
CA PHE A 49 9.66 1.68 -3.35
C PHE A 49 10.64 2.11 -2.26
N GLY A 50 10.60 3.38 -1.84
CA GLY A 50 11.39 3.87 -0.70
C GLY A 50 11.02 3.21 0.62
N TYR A 51 9.74 2.89 0.82
CA TYR A 51 9.30 2.19 2.04
C TYR A 51 9.90 0.79 2.14
N TYR A 52 10.08 0.06 1.04
CA TYR A 52 10.68 -1.28 1.06
C TYR A 52 12.14 -1.29 1.56
N PHE A 53 12.85 -0.17 1.44
CA PHE A 53 14.19 -0.02 2.02
C PHE A 53 14.19 0.34 3.51
N ALA A 54 13.03 0.42 4.15
CA ALA A 54 12.89 0.84 5.55
C ALA A 54 13.63 -0.05 6.54
N PHE A 55 13.86 -1.34 6.22
CA PHE A 55 14.65 -2.24 7.06
C PHE A 55 16.05 -1.69 7.38
N PHE A 56 16.64 -0.94 6.42
CA PHE A 56 17.94 -0.30 6.63
C PHE A 56 17.90 0.89 7.59
N ALA A 57 16.71 1.41 7.90
CA ALA A 57 16.50 2.48 8.86
C ALA A 57 16.45 2.00 10.31
N ALA A 58 16.32 0.70 10.58
CA ALA A 58 16.38 0.12 11.91
C ALA A 58 17.74 0.34 12.56
N GLN A 59 17.79 0.28 13.89
CA GLN A 59 19.06 0.26 14.63
C GLN A 59 19.79 -1.06 14.35
N LYS A 60 21.14 -0.99 14.29
CA LYS A 60 21.99 -2.17 14.00
C LYS A 60 22.32 -2.99 15.25
N ASN A 61 21.57 -2.84 16.33
CA ASN A 61 21.67 -3.64 17.54
C ASN A 61 20.59 -4.73 17.56
N ASP A 62 20.62 -5.61 18.55
CA ASP A 62 19.70 -6.75 18.66
C ASP A 62 18.24 -6.29 18.83
N ARG A 63 18.01 -5.18 19.53
CA ARG A 63 16.68 -4.57 19.64
C ARG A 63 16.17 -4.09 18.27
N GLY A 64 16.97 -3.40 17.50
CA GLY A 64 16.60 -2.96 16.14
C GLY A 64 16.32 -4.14 15.20
N ARG A 65 17.08 -5.23 15.33
CA ARG A 65 16.82 -6.48 14.58
C ARG A 65 15.49 -7.11 15.01
N ALA A 66 15.20 -7.17 16.31
CA ALA A 66 13.94 -7.70 16.85
C ALA A 66 12.74 -6.83 16.40
N GLU A 67 12.85 -5.52 16.44
CA GLU A 67 11.82 -4.59 15.93
C GLU A 67 11.60 -4.77 14.41
N SER A 68 12.67 -5.00 13.64
CA SER A 68 12.57 -5.29 12.20
C SER A 68 11.85 -6.60 11.93
N LEU A 69 12.07 -7.63 12.76
CA LEU A 69 11.35 -8.90 12.67
C LEU A 69 9.85 -8.72 12.96
N VAL A 70 9.49 -7.93 13.98
CA VAL A 70 8.07 -7.61 14.27
C VAL A 70 7.43 -6.91 13.07
N MET A 71 8.12 -5.94 12.44
CA MET A 71 7.64 -5.29 11.22
C MET A 71 7.48 -6.30 10.06
N ALA A 72 8.48 -7.16 9.86
CA ALA A 72 8.44 -8.19 8.80
C ALA A 72 7.29 -9.19 9.01
N GLN A 73 7.03 -9.61 10.26
CA GLN A 73 5.89 -10.46 10.60
C GLN A 73 4.57 -9.76 10.28
N ALA A 74 4.42 -8.49 10.66
CA ALA A 74 3.22 -7.72 10.36
C ALA A 74 3.02 -7.59 8.84
N TRP A 75 4.09 -7.32 8.09
CA TRP A 75 4.07 -7.26 6.64
C TRP A 75 3.66 -8.61 6.01
N ALA A 76 4.23 -9.71 6.48
CA ALA A 76 3.87 -11.06 6.04
C ALA A 76 2.40 -11.39 6.35
N VAL A 77 1.90 -11.07 7.55
CA VAL A 77 0.50 -11.30 7.94
C VAL A 77 -0.45 -10.52 7.02
N SER A 78 -0.12 -9.27 6.65
CA SER A 78 -0.94 -8.51 5.71
C SER A 78 -1.05 -9.21 4.35
N SER A 79 0.06 -9.78 3.85
CA SER A 79 0.08 -10.57 2.62
C SER A 79 -0.72 -11.88 2.75
N TRP A 80 -0.58 -12.57 3.86
CA TRP A 80 -1.29 -13.84 4.12
C TRP A 80 -2.81 -13.65 4.22
N ILE A 81 -3.27 -12.47 4.63
CA ILE A 81 -4.69 -12.13 4.62
C ILE A 81 -5.14 -11.76 3.19
N ALA A 82 -4.35 -10.98 2.46
CA ALA A 82 -4.74 -10.46 1.16
C ALA A 82 -4.69 -11.52 0.04
N TYR A 83 -3.65 -12.38 0.00
CA TYR A 83 -3.49 -13.34 -1.10
C TYR A 83 -4.63 -14.35 -1.25
N PRO A 84 -5.20 -14.94 -0.17
CA PRO A 84 -6.40 -15.75 -0.31
C PRO A 84 -7.59 -14.97 -0.87
N ILE A 85 -7.72 -13.69 -0.50
CA ILE A 85 -8.78 -12.82 -1.03
C ILE A 85 -8.56 -12.62 -2.54
N PHE A 86 -7.35 -12.32 -2.97
CA PHE A 86 -7.01 -12.20 -4.39
C PHE A 86 -7.33 -13.48 -5.18
N ALA A 87 -7.08 -14.65 -4.58
CA ALA A 87 -7.34 -15.92 -5.23
C ALA A 87 -8.84 -16.24 -5.37
N VAL A 88 -9.64 -15.86 -4.37
CA VAL A 88 -11.08 -16.20 -4.31
C VAL A 88 -11.94 -15.08 -4.92
N LEU A 89 -11.54 -13.83 -4.74
CA LEU A 89 -12.27 -12.63 -5.18
C LEU A 89 -11.34 -11.71 -5.99
N PRO A 90 -10.89 -12.13 -7.18
CA PRO A 90 -10.01 -11.31 -8.01
C PRO A 90 -10.72 -10.01 -8.40
N ALA A 91 -10.11 -8.87 -8.08
CA ALA A 91 -10.58 -7.55 -8.44
C ALA A 91 -9.70 -6.98 -9.55
N HIS A 92 -10.32 -6.50 -10.62
CA HIS A 92 -9.64 -5.94 -11.78
C HIS A 92 -9.86 -4.43 -11.88
N ILE A 93 -8.78 -3.68 -12.06
CA ILE A 93 -8.84 -2.22 -12.27
C ILE A 93 -8.99 -1.95 -13.77
N ASN A 94 -10.10 -1.32 -14.13
CA ASN A 94 -10.41 -0.96 -15.51
C ASN A 94 -10.48 0.57 -15.74
N MET A 95 -9.75 1.37 -14.96
CA MET A 95 -9.79 2.83 -15.02
C MET A 95 -8.56 3.44 -15.71
N ARG A 96 -7.55 2.65 -16.07
CA ARG A 96 -6.29 3.16 -16.69
C ARG A 96 -6.52 3.93 -17.97
N TRP A 97 -7.62 3.69 -18.69
CA TRP A 97 -8.02 4.45 -19.88
C TRP A 97 -8.26 5.95 -19.60
N GLN A 98 -8.52 6.35 -18.36
CA GLN A 98 -8.71 7.75 -17.98
C GLN A 98 -7.40 8.55 -17.94
N LEU A 99 -6.25 7.87 -17.96
CA LEU A 99 -4.94 8.50 -18.00
C LEU A 99 -4.64 9.11 -19.39
N GLY A 100 -5.31 8.64 -20.44
CA GLY A 100 -5.05 9.09 -21.80
C GLY A 100 -3.69 8.64 -22.36
N GLU A 101 -3.26 9.28 -23.45
CA GLU A 101 -1.92 9.08 -24.01
C GLU A 101 -0.94 9.95 -23.23
N MET A 102 0.09 9.33 -22.68
CA MET A 102 1.14 10.03 -21.92
C MET A 102 2.43 10.05 -22.73
N GLU A 103 3.07 11.20 -22.76
CA GLU A 103 4.33 11.41 -23.48
C GLU A 103 5.48 11.72 -22.51
N GLY A 104 6.69 11.63 -23.04
CA GLY A 104 7.91 12.01 -22.32
C GLY A 104 8.14 11.17 -21.08
N ILE A 105 8.57 11.82 -19.99
CA ILE A 105 8.93 11.13 -18.74
C ILE A 105 7.74 10.39 -18.09
N TYR A 106 6.55 10.97 -18.18
CA TYR A 106 5.34 10.33 -17.64
C TYR A 106 4.99 9.06 -18.43
N GLY A 107 5.03 9.11 -19.77
CA GLY A 107 4.80 7.93 -20.61
C GLY A 107 5.74 6.78 -20.22
N PHE A 108 7.03 7.06 -20.15
CA PHE A 108 8.04 6.08 -19.74
C PHE A 108 7.78 5.52 -18.34
N VAL A 109 7.50 6.37 -17.35
CA VAL A 109 7.29 5.95 -15.96
C VAL A 109 6.02 5.10 -15.84
N TYR A 110 4.91 5.51 -16.46
CA TYR A 110 3.67 4.74 -16.41
C TYR A 110 3.77 3.42 -17.17
N GLU A 111 4.44 3.37 -18.30
CA GLU A 111 4.68 2.13 -19.06
C GLU A 111 5.51 1.14 -18.23
N ALA A 112 6.63 1.60 -17.67
CA ALA A 112 7.48 0.79 -16.79
C ALA A 112 6.69 0.29 -15.57
N PHE A 113 5.88 1.17 -14.96
CA PHE A 113 5.08 0.83 -13.80
C PHE A 113 3.98 -0.19 -14.14
N HIS A 114 3.23 0.02 -15.21
CA HIS A 114 2.16 -0.88 -15.65
C HIS A 114 2.67 -2.26 -16.08
N SER A 115 3.95 -2.37 -16.49
CA SER A 115 4.58 -3.65 -16.79
C SER A 115 4.92 -4.46 -15.54
N LEU A 116 5.10 -3.78 -14.38
CA LEU A 116 5.41 -4.42 -13.10
C LEU A 116 4.17 -4.71 -12.25
N ASP A 117 3.13 -3.90 -12.41
CA ASP A 117 1.91 -3.96 -11.61
C ASP A 117 0.70 -4.20 -12.52
N GLU A 118 0.39 -5.47 -12.72
CA GLU A 118 -0.78 -5.87 -13.49
C GLU A 118 -2.08 -5.46 -12.77
N PRO A 119 -3.16 -5.11 -13.52
CA PRO A 119 -4.39 -4.56 -12.95
C PRO A 119 -5.28 -5.59 -12.23
N PHE A 120 -4.72 -6.72 -11.84
CA PHE A 120 -5.37 -7.76 -11.07
C PHE A 120 -4.95 -7.69 -9.60
N ASN A 121 -5.70 -8.32 -8.72
CA ASN A 121 -5.39 -8.36 -7.28
C ASN A 121 -5.43 -6.98 -6.60
N ALA A 122 -6.37 -6.14 -7.00
CA ALA A 122 -6.47 -4.78 -6.49
C ALA A 122 -7.02 -4.69 -5.06
N TRP A 123 -7.86 -5.64 -4.64
CA TRP A 123 -8.58 -5.59 -3.37
C TRP A 123 -8.20 -6.72 -2.40
N PRO A 124 -7.82 -6.38 -1.14
CA PRO A 124 -7.56 -5.05 -0.56
C PRO A 124 -6.22 -4.48 -1.05
N CYS A 125 -6.07 -3.15 -1.05
CA CYS A 125 -4.84 -2.50 -1.50
C CYS A 125 -3.67 -2.80 -0.55
N LEU A 126 -2.76 -3.70 -0.97
CA LEU A 126 -1.54 -4.02 -0.22
C LEU A 126 -0.55 -2.85 -0.20
N HIS A 127 -0.52 -2.02 -1.22
CA HIS A 127 0.35 -0.85 -1.27
C HIS A 127 0.11 0.09 -0.08
N ILE A 128 -1.17 0.36 0.25
CA ILE A 128 -1.55 1.17 1.41
C ILE A 128 -1.30 0.40 2.71
N ALA A 129 -1.71 -0.87 2.80
CA ALA A 129 -1.57 -1.64 4.02
C ALA A 129 -0.11 -1.79 4.45
N GLN A 130 0.75 -2.18 3.53
CA GLN A 130 2.17 -2.43 3.79
C GLN A 130 2.95 -1.15 4.03
N SER A 131 2.72 -0.11 3.22
CA SER A 131 3.36 1.19 3.46
C SER A 131 2.95 1.81 4.80
N PHE A 132 1.70 1.61 5.26
CA PHE A 132 1.26 2.00 6.60
C PHE A 132 2.07 1.28 7.70
N ILE A 133 2.19 -0.05 7.63
CA ILE A 133 2.96 -0.86 8.58
C ILE A 133 4.40 -0.33 8.66
N ILE A 134 5.02 -0.09 7.51
CA ILE A 134 6.39 0.43 7.42
C ILE A 134 6.47 1.86 7.96
N ALA A 135 5.50 2.73 7.66
CA ALA A 135 5.47 4.11 8.18
C ALA A 135 5.38 4.15 9.71
N VAL A 136 4.63 3.23 10.32
CA VAL A 136 4.58 3.09 11.78
C VAL A 136 5.94 2.67 12.35
N ALA A 137 6.64 1.70 11.74
CA ALA A 137 7.98 1.30 12.15
C ALA A 137 8.99 2.44 12.02
N LEU A 138 9.01 3.11 10.86
CA LEU A 138 9.86 4.29 10.63
C LEU A 138 9.59 5.39 11.65
N SER A 139 8.31 5.66 11.97
CA SER A 139 7.94 6.66 12.98
C SER A 139 8.52 6.32 14.35
N ARG A 140 8.53 5.03 14.72
CA ARG A 140 9.14 4.57 15.96
C ARG A 140 10.64 4.79 15.94
N TRP A 141 11.34 4.31 14.93
CA TRP A 141 12.80 4.38 14.82
C TRP A 141 13.31 5.82 14.71
N TRP A 142 12.60 6.69 14.01
CA TRP A 142 12.99 8.09 13.87
C TRP A 142 12.74 8.88 15.15
N ARG A 143 11.67 8.57 15.92
CA ARG A 143 11.47 9.17 17.24
C ARG A 143 12.54 8.74 18.23
N GLN A 144 12.99 7.50 18.22
CA GLN A 144 14.11 7.01 19.03
C GLN A 144 15.40 7.79 18.73
N ARG A 145 15.59 8.22 17.47
CA ARG A 145 16.71 9.07 17.03
C ARG A 145 16.45 10.58 17.20
N LYS A 146 15.33 10.97 17.78
CA LYS A 146 14.89 12.37 17.92
C LYS A 146 14.66 13.09 16.57
N TRP A 147 14.42 12.36 15.49
CA TRP A 147 14.12 12.90 14.15
C TRP A 147 12.61 13.15 13.98
N ASN A 148 12.02 13.90 14.90
CA ASN A 148 10.58 14.18 14.89
C ASN A 148 10.13 14.94 13.63
N TRP A 149 11.00 15.80 13.07
CA TRP A 149 10.73 16.49 11.82
C TRP A 149 10.51 15.50 10.65
N ALA A 150 11.30 14.41 10.59
CA ALA A 150 11.14 13.40 9.56
C ALA A 150 9.80 12.65 9.71
N VAL A 151 9.37 12.39 10.94
CA VAL A 151 8.03 11.82 11.20
C VAL A 151 6.91 12.76 10.74
N CYS A 152 7.07 14.07 10.95
CA CYS A 152 6.11 15.07 10.47
C CYS A 152 6.01 15.12 8.93
N LEU A 153 7.06 14.77 8.20
CA LEU A 153 7.05 14.70 6.74
C LEU A 153 6.56 13.33 6.24
N LEU A 154 6.83 12.26 6.97
CA LEU A 154 6.46 10.90 6.59
C LEU A 154 4.95 10.73 6.42
N TRP A 155 4.15 11.22 7.35
CA TRP A 155 2.71 11.03 7.31
C TRP A 155 2.00 11.80 6.20
N PRO A 156 2.32 13.08 5.91
CA PRO A 156 1.83 13.74 4.70
C PRO A 156 2.27 13.02 3.40
N ALA A 157 3.52 12.51 3.34
CA ALA A 157 3.97 11.75 2.19
C ALA A 157 3.19 10.43 2.02
N TRP A 158 2.92 9.72 3.12
CA TRP A 158 2.08 8.53 3.11
C TRP A 158 0.63 8.84 2.70
N LEU A 159 0.06 9.95 3.18
CA LEU A 159 -1.26 10.39 2.73
C LEU A 159 -1.25 10.73 1.23
N GLY A 160 -0.19 11.38 0.74
CA GLY A 160 0.02 11.62 -0.68
C GLY A 160 0.05 10.32 -1.48
N LEU A 161 0.70 9.27 -0.97
CA LEU A 161 0.69 7.93 -1.57
C LEU A 161 -0.75 7.37 -1.60
N CYS A 162 -1.50 7.45 -0.50
CA CYS A 162 -2.90 6.99 -0.46
C CYS A 162 -3.80 7.71 -1.48
N ILE A 163 -3.58 9.00 -1.71
CA ILE A 163 -4.30 9.77 -2.73
C ILE A 163 -3.83 9.36 -4.12
N SER A 164 -2.51 9.18 -4.29
CA SER A 164 -1.92 8.90 -5.59
C SER A 164 -2.39 7.57 -6.19
N VAL A 165 -2.61 6.53 -5.38
CA VAL A 165 -3.10 5.23 -5.89
C VAL A 165 -4.46 5.36 -6.60
N MET A 166 -5.28 6.34 -6.22
CA MET A 166 -6.58 6.63 -6.84
C MET A 166 -6.43 7.58 -8.04
N THR A 167 -5.59 8.63 -7.93
CA THR A 167 -5.40 9.62 -9.00
C THR A 167 -4.53 9.12 -10.15
N THR A 168 -3.69 8.11 -9.91
CA THR A 168 -2.97 7.35 -10.94
C THR A 168 -3.76 6.17 -11.50
N LYS A 169 -5.04 6.01 -11.09
CA LYS A 169 -5.97 4.98 -11.57
C LYS A 169 -5.50 3.54 -11.33
N GLN A 170 -4.76 3.31 -10.25
CA GLN A 170 -4.28 1.98 -9.87
C GLN A 170 -5.24 1.27 -8.91
N HIS A 171 -6.08 2.00 -8.16
CA HIS A 171 -7.01 1.45 -7.18
C HIS A 171 -8.33 2.21 -7.13
N PHE A 172 -9.38 1.51 -6.69
CA PHE A 172 -10.66 2.09 -6.32
C PHE A 172 -10.63 2.66 -4.90
N ILE A 173 -11.61 3.52 -4.57
CA ILE A 173 -11.80 4.05 -3.21
C ILE A 173 -11.92 2.90 -2.20
N TRP A 174 -12.68 1.86 -2.54
CA TRP A 174 -12.90 0.71 -1.67
C TRP A 174 -11.61 -0.06 -1.36
N ASP A 175 -10.76 -0.25 -2.35
CA ASP A 175 -9.44 -0.91 -2.17
C ASP A 175 -8.57 -0.12 -1.20
N SER A 176 -8.60 1.20 -1.32
CA SER A 176 -7.83 2.12 -0.46
C SER A 176 -8.32 2.10 0.98
N ILE A 177 -9.64 2.12 1.19
CA ILE A 177 -10.26 2.02 2.52
C ILE A 177 -9.91 0.68 3.17
N THR A 178 -10.13 -0.41 2.46
CA THR A 178 -9.89 -1.76 3.01
C THR A 178 -8.43 -2.05 3.20
N GLY A 179 -7.54 -1.54 2.33
CA GLY A 179 -6.09 -1.58 2.52
C GLY A 179 -5.67 -0.83 3.79
N THR A 180 -6.25 0.34 4.05
CA THR A 180 -6.02 1.09 5.30
C THR A 180 -6.50 0.29 6.52
N LEU A 181 -7.70 -0.27 6.46
CA LEU A 181 -8.25 -1.09 7.55
C LEU A 181 -7.40 -2.35 7.80
N LEU A 182 -6.90 -2.99 6.75
CA LEU A 182 -5.98 -4.13 6.86
C LEU A 182 -4.68 -3.70 7.55
N GLY A 183 -4.05 -2.61 7.11
CA GLY A 183 -2.82 -2.10 7.72
C GLY A 183 -2.99 -1.75 9.19
N VAL A 184 -4.08 -1.04 9.54
CA VAL A 184 -4.43 -0.68 10.93
C VAL A 184 -4.73 -1.95 11.76
N GLY A 185 -5.49 -2.89 11.22
CA GLY A 185 -5.82 -4.16 11.90
C GLY A 185 -4.56 -4.98 12.22
N VAL A 186 -3.66 -5.11 11.27
CA VAL A 186 -2.38 -5.81 11.45
C VAL A 186 -1.47 -5.06 12.43
N TRP A 187 -1.43 -3.72 12.37
CA TRP A 187 -0.72 -2.93 13.37
C TRP A 187 -1.25 -3.19 14.78
N LEU A 188 -2.57 -3.14 14.97
CA LEU A 188 -3.20 -3.34 16.28
C LEU A 188 -3.02 -4.77 16.80
N GLY A 189 -3.15 -5.78 15.93
CA GLY A 189 -3.16 -7.19 16.32
C GLY A 189 -1.79 -7.86 16.38
N VAL A 190 -0.81 -7.35 15.63
CA VAL A 190 0.52 -7.98 15.51
C VAL A 190 1.62 -7.02 15.96
N MET A 191 1.74 -5.89 15.30
CA MET A 191 2.92 -5.03 15.44
C MET A 191 2.94 -4.29 16.78
N ARG A 192 1.81 -3.73 17.20
CA ARG A 192 1.70 -3.03 18.49
C ARG A 192 1.94 -3.94 19.68
N PRO A 193 1.35 -5.15 19.78
CA PRO A 193 1.70 -6.11 20.82
C PRO A 193 3.17 -6.54 20.78
N GLY A 194 3.71 -6.81 19.59
CA GLY A 194 5.12 -7.17 19.42
C GLY A 194 6.07 -6.08 19.94
N PHE A 195 5.85 -4.83 19.57
CA PHE A 195 6.66 -3.72 20.09
C PHE A 195 6.50 -3.53 21.61
N ARG A 196 5.29 -3.67 22.15
CA ARG A 196 5.08 -3.60 23.61
C ARG A 196 5.83 -4.71 24.34
N HIS A 197 5.82 -5.92 23.79
CA HIS A 197 6.59 -7.02 24.35
C HIS A 197 8.09 -6.70 24.34
N LEU A 198 8.64 -6.22 23.23
CA LEU A 198 10.04 -5.80 23.16
C LEU A 198 10.36 -4.68 24.16
N ASP A 199 9.43 -3.74 24.38
CA ASP A 199 9.63 -2.66 25.36
C ASP A 199 9.65 -3.16 26.84
N SER A 200 9.11 -4.35 27.11
CA SER A 200 9.08 -4.97 28.44
C SER A 200 10.25 -5.92 28.72
N VAL A 201 11.09 -6.19 27.73
CA VAL A 201 12.24 -7.11 27.83
C VAL A 201 13.54 -6.31 27.84
N ASP A 202 14.47 -6.65 28.71
CA ASP A 202 15.81 -6.05 28.70
C ASP A 202 16.62 -6.50 27.49
N ASP A 203 17.56 -5.68 27.02
CA ASP A 203 18.34 -5.96 25.80
C ASP A 203 19.12 -7.27 25.88
N ASP A 204 19.63 -7.63 27.08
CA ASP A 204 20.39 -8.86 27.33
C ASP A 204 19.48 -10.13 27.28
N ASP A 205 18.19 -9.97 27.45
CA ASP A 205 17.20 -11.06 27.43
C ASP A 205 16.52 -11.25 26.06
N LEU A 206 16.84 -10.41 25.09
CA LEU A 206 16.31 -10.58 23.73
C LEU A 206 16.73 -11.94 23.14
N PRO A 207 15.83 -12.67 22.45
CA PRO A 207 16.16 -13.97 21.87
C PRO A 207 17.37 -13.92 20.90
N LEU A 208 17.58 -12.80 20.23
CA LEU A 208 18.69 -12.61 19.30
C LEU A 208 20.03 -12.36 20.00
N ALA A 209 20.05 -11.77 21.18
CA ALA A 209 21.26 -11.59 21.99
C ALA A 209 21.84 -12.94 22.47
N LYS A 210 21.01 -13.99 22.53
CA LYS A 210 21.40 -15.34 22.95
C LYS A 210 21.94 -16.22 21.81
N LEU A 211 21.92 -15.72 20.56
CA LEU A 211 22.36 -16.43 19.36
C LEU A 211 23.75 -15.99 18.85
N GLY A 212 24.34 -14.96 19.42
CA GLY A 212 25.68 -14.45 19.14
C GLY A 212 26.67 -14.80 20.24
#